data_d9fa316450bd07d86971bf8993da84d1
#
_entry.id   d9fa316450bd07d86971bf8993da84d1
#
_cell.length_a   1.000
_cell.length_b   1.000
_cell.length_c   1.000
_cell.angle_alpha   90.00
_cell.angle_beta   90.00
_cell.angle_gamma   90.00
#
_symmetry.space_group_name_H-M   'P 1'
#
loop_
_entity.id
_entity.type
_entity.pdbx_description
1 polymer ?
#
loop_
_entity_poly.entity_id
_entity_poly.type
_entity_poly.pdbx_seq_one_letter_code
_entity_poly.pdbx_strand_id
1 'polypeptide(L)'
;MAENLTKWGHPHTFVTQAFPDAFTSLEDTFDIIATDVPCSGEGMFRKDEQAREEWSPAAVISCAERQRDILTAVWPALKEGGFCVYSTCTFNREENEDLVIWACTTLGAELVEIPTDAAWHISGDTTGRNLPVYHFFPHRTEGEGLFLALLRKKTQDVGESLLGGDTFLSSKWEKTQGSRAAKGKKRGNTPSAKPNATLLSWLHNAEDFIFQCSEAGVWTAVPTAFVGIREQLAQVAPLLIGGIEIAEEKGKKLVPQHALAISISASDSAFPRVEISRELALAYLHREAITLPLEAPRGYVVLTYRGIALGFANNLGNRANNLYPNEWRLRNL
;
A
#
# COMPACT_ATOMS: atom_id res chain seq x y z
N MET A 1 -8.15 2.78 -2.79
CA MET A 1 -6.86 2.26 -2.27
C MET A 1 -6.13 3.28 -1.41
N ALA A 2 -5.83 4.50 -1.88
CA ALA A 2 -5.10 5.53 -1.10
C ALA A 2 -5.70 5.77 0.29
N GLU A 3 -7.02 5.95 0.41
CA GLU A 3 -7.71 6.11 1.69
C GLU A 3 -7.44 4.94 2.66
N ASN A 4 -7.56 3.68 2.21
CA ASN A 4 -7.33 2.52 3.06
C ASN A 4 -5.89 2.43 3.54
N LEU A 5 -4.92 2.79 2.67
CA LEU A 5 -3.52 2.81 3.02
C LEU A 5 -3.17 3.96 3.97
N THR A 6 -3.83 5.11 3.85
CA THR A 6 -3.72 6.18 4.87
C THR A 6 -4.28 5.72 6.21
N LYS A 7 -5.44 5.03 6.22
CA LYS A 7 -6.04 4.44 7.44
C LYS A 7 -5.17 3.35 8.07
N TRP A 8 -4.33 2.69 7.29
CA TRP A 8 -3.33 1.75 7.81
C TRP A 8 -2.34 2.45 8.76
N GLY A 9 -2.09 3.75 8.55
CA GLY A 9 -1.31 4.61 9.44
C GLY A 9 0.19 4.34 9.45
N HIS A 10 0.71 3.50 8.54
CA HIS A 10 2.13 3.16 8.49
C HIS A 10 2.92 4.20 7.70
N PRO A 11 4.03 4.76 8.25
CA PRO A 11 4.77 5.86 7.62
C PRO A 11 5.51 5.45 6.34
N HIS A 12 5.75 4.15 6.12
CA HIS A 12 6.50 3.62 4.97
C HIS A 12 5.58 3.33 3.77
N THR A 13 4.39 3.89 3.75
CA THR A 13 3.42 3.68 2.66
C THR A 13 3.48 4.84 1.67
N PHE A 14 3.74 4.51 0.40
CA PHE A 14 3.65 5.44 -0.72
C PHE A 14 2.58 4.95 -1.70
N VAL A 15 1.82 5.87 -2.27
CA VAL A 15 0.80 5.56 -3.28
C VAL A 15 1.05 6.41 -4.50
N THR A 16 1.10 5.75 -5.64
CA THR A 16 1.22 6.38 -6.96
C THR A 16 0.03 6.01 -7.83
N GLN A 17 -0.17 6.77 -8.91
CA GLN A 17 -1.15 6.46 -9.93
C GLN A 17 -0.49 6.58 -11.31
N ALA A 18 -0.21 5.44 -11.93
CA ALA A 18 0.39 5.35 -13.25
C ALA A 18 0.05 4.01 -13.91
N PHE A 19 0.31 3.91 -15.21
CA PHE A 19 0.32 2.63 -15.90
C PHE A 19 1.57 1.81 -15.52
N PRO A 20 1.52 0.48 -15.61
CA PRO A 20 2.63 -0.39 -15.20
C PRO A 20 3.97 -0.09 -15.89
N ASP A 21 3.96 0.35 -17.13
CA ASP A 21 5.14 0.72 -17.93
C ASP A 21 5.96 1.86 -17.31
N ALA A 22 5.34 2.74 -16.52
CA ALA A 22 6.05 3.78 -15.79
C ALA A 22 7.09 3.21 -14.81
N PHE A 23 6.89 1.99 -14.31
CA PHE A 23 7.76 1.37 -13.31
C PHE A 23 8.90 0.55 -13.92
N THR A 24 8.94 0.36 -15.23
CA THR A 24 9.99 -0.42 -15.93
C THR A 24 11.40 0.12 -15.67
N SER A 25 11.53 1.44 -15.48
CA SER A 25 12.82 2.09 -15.22
C SER A 25 13.31 1.94 -13.75
N LEU A 26 12.52 1.38 -12.87
CA LEU A 26 12.89 1.10 -11.47
C LEU A 26 13.56 -0.28 -11.36
N GLU A 27 14.59 -0.54 -12.19
CA GLU A 27 15.26 -1.85 -12.25
C GLU A 27 15.74 -2.28 -10.85
N ASP A 28 15.57 -3.57 -10.54
CA ASP A 28 16.04 -4.25 -9.32
C ASP A 28 15.74 -3.48 -8.01
N THR A 29 14.57 -2.85 -7.95
CA THR A 29 14.19 -1.98 -6.83
C THR A 29 13.42 -2.72 -5.74
N PHE A 30 12.50 -3.63 -6.11
CA PHE A 30 11.56 -4.25 -5.18
C PHE A 30 11.94 -5.70 -4.86
N ASP A 31 11.88 -6.05 -3.57
CA ASP A 31 12.10 -7.43 -3.11
C ASP A 31 10.86 -8.30 -3.37
N ILE A 32 9.67 -7.68 -3.31
CA ILE A 32 8.38 -8.34 -3.57
C ILE A 32 7.52 -7.41 -4.42
N ILE A 33 6.91 -7.97 -5.47
CA ILE A 33 5.86 -7.35 -6.25
C ILE A 33 4.60 -8.22 -6.11
N ALA A 34 3.48 -7.63 -5.66
CA ALA A 34 2.18 -8.29 -5.66
C ALA A 34 1.29 -7.66 -6.72
N THR A 35 0.76 -8.48 -7.61
CA THR A 35 -0.12 -8.05 -8.69
C THR A 35 -1.53 -8.62 -8.48
N ASP A 36 -2.49 -7.72 -8.38
CA ASP A 36 -3.92 -8.03 -8.51
C ASP A 36 -4.34 -7.48 -9.87
N VAL A 37 -4.23 -8.34 -10.88
CA VAL A 37 -4.34 -7.91 -12.28
C VAL A 37 -5.80 -7.80 -12.74
N PRO A 38 -6.12 -6.87 -13.67
CA PRO A 38 -7.41 -6.88 -14.33
C PRO A 38 -7.66 -8.23 -14.98
N CYS A 39 -8.81 -8.86 -14.71
CA CYS A 39 -9.17 -10.17 -15.21
C CYS A 39 -10.61 -10.19 -15.71
N SER A 40 -11.04 -11.30 -16.33
CA SER A 40 -12.42 -11.47 -16.83
C SER A 40 -13.48 -11.54 -15.73
N GLY A 41 -13.06 -11.62 -14.45
CA GLY A 41 -13.92 -11.39 -13.30
C GLY A 41 -14.95 -12.48 -12.98
N GLU A 42 -14.70 -13.73 -13.30
CA GLU A 42 -15.63 -14.85 -13.06
C GLU A 42 -15.99 -15.00 -11.57
N GLY A 43 -15.10 -14.64 -10.65
CA GLY A 43 -15.37 -14.58 -9.23
C GLY A 43 -16.43 -13.55 -8.83
N MET A 44 -16.68 -12.54 -9.67
CA MET A 44 -17.70 -11.52 -9.41
C MET A 44 -19.12 -11.95 -9.80
N PHE A 45 -19.30 -13.05 -10.52
CA PHE A 45 -20.59 -13.52 -11.03
C PHE A 45 -21.68 -13.74 -9.98
N ARG A 46 -21.29 -13.91 -8.71
CA ARG A 46 -22.24 -14.05 -7.61
C ARG A 46 -22.72 -12.72 -7.03
N LYS A 47 -21.93 -11.66 -7.21
CA LYS A 47 -22.19 -10.33 -6.64
C LYS A 47 -22.72 -9.34 -7.67
N ASP A 48 -22.27 -9.49 -8.92
CA ASP A 48 -22.48 -8.52 -9.98
C ASP A 48 -23.04 -9.23 -11.21
N GLU A 49 -24.28 -8.93 -11.53
CA GLU A 49 -24.97 -9.48 -12.71
C GLU A 49 -24.37 -8.91 -14.00
N GLN A 50 -23.90 -7.65 -13.96
CA GLN A 50 -23.25 -7.01 -15.10
C GLN A 50 -21.94 -7.72 -15.48
N ALA A 51 -21.18 -8.23 -14.49
CA ALA A 51 -19.97 -9.01 -14.75
C ALA A 51 -20.23 -10.26 -15.60
N ARG A 52 -21.44 -10.87 -15.50
CA ARG A 52 -21.83 -12.01 -16.34
C ARG A 52 -22.15 -11.58 -17.76
N GLU A 53 -22.77 -10.41 -17.93
CA GLU A 53 -23.14 -9.88 -19.24
C GLU A 53 -21.91 -9.43 -20.04
N GLU A 54 -20.91 -8.86 -19.35
CA GLU A 54 -19.67 -8.39 -19.96
C GLU A 54 -18.67 -9.52 -20.27
N TRP A 55 -18.82 -10.67 -19.63
CA TRP A 55 -17.93 -11.80 -19.83
C TRP A 55 -18.10 -12.43 -21.22
N SER A 56 -16.97 -12.74 -21.86
CA SER A 56 -16.93 -13.47 -23.12
C SER A 56 -15.57 -14.15 -23.30
N PRO A 57 -15.46 -15.20 -24.16
CA PRO A 57 -14.17 -15.78 -24.51
C PRO A 57 -13.16 -14.75 -25.06
N ALA A 58 -13.66 -13.75 -25.80
CA ALA A 58 -12.81 -12.65 -26.30
C ALA A 58 -12.29 -11.76 -25.17
N ALA A 59 -13.12 -11.48 -24.13
CA ALA A 59 -12.70 -10.74 -22.96
C ALA A 59 -11.61 -11.49 -22.17
N VAL A 60 -11.73 -12.82 -22.02
CA VAL A 60 -10.70 -13.67 -21.39
C VAL A 60 -9.35 -13.52 -22.12
N ILE A 61 -9.34 -13.65 -23.45
CA ILE A 61 -8.10 -13.50 -24.24
C ILE A 61 -7.51 -12.10 -24.07
N SER A 62 -8.32 -11.04 -24.17
CA SER A 62 -7.87 -9.66 -24.01
C SER A 62 -7.31 -9.38 -22.60
N CYS A 63 -7.93 -9.96 -21.56
CA CYS A 63 -7.43 -9.87 -20.20
C CYS A 63 -6.08 -10.58 -20.05
N ALA A 64 -5.95 -11.80 -20.58
CA ALA A 64 -4.70 -12.55 -20.55
C ALA A 64 -3.54 -11.80 -21.27
N GLU A 65 -3.81 -11.15 -22.41
CA GLU A 65 -2.82 -10.30 -23.09
C GLU A 65 -2.40 -9.12 -22.21
N ARG A 66 -3.36 -8.38 -21.65
CA ARG A 66 -3.09 -7.26 -20.74
C ARG A 66 -2.29 -7.67 -19.51
N GLN A 67 -2.58 -8.84 -18.96
CA GLN A 67 -1.84 -9.39 -17.82
C GLN A 67 -0.38 -9.68 -18.17
N ARG A 68 -0.11 -10.20 -19.38
CA ARG A 68 1.27 -10.38 -19.88
C ARG A 68 1.99 -9.03 -20.02
N ASP A 69 1.32 -8.01 -20.54
CA ASP A 69 1.89 -6.67 -20.66
C ASP A 69 2.23 -6.09 -19.28
N ILE A 70 1.33 -6.24 -18.30
CA ILE A 70 1.55 -5.78 -16.93
C ILE A 70 2.78 -6.48 -16.32
N LEU A 71 2.83 -7.81 -16.38
CA LEU A 71 3.96 -8.56 -15.82
C LEU A 71 5.27 -8.20 -16.53
N THR A 72 5.27 -8.07 -17.86
CA THR A 72 6.44 -7.65 -18.64
C THR A 72 6.94 -6.28 -18.18
N ALA A 73 6.03 -5.35 -17.94
CA ALA A 73 6.36 -3.98 -17.54
C ALA A 73 6.95 -3.88 -16.13
N VAL A 74 6.42 -4.67 -15.17
CA VAL A 74 6.88 -4.62 -13.77
C VAL A 74 8.02 -5.58 -13.45
N TRP A 75 8.28 -6.57 -14.30
CA TRP A 75 9.29 -7.60 -14.06
C TRP A 75 10.71 -7.07 -13.90
N PRO A 76 11.17 -6.06 -14.69
CA PRO A 76 12.48 -5.43 -14.49
C PRO A 76 12.65 -4.81 -13.11
N ALA A 77 11.58 -4.27 -12.53
CA ALA A 77 11.62 -3.63 -11.22
C ALA A 77 11.75 -4.61 -10.04
N LEU A 78 11.49 -5.91 -10.27
CA LEU A 78 11.73 -6.96 -9.28
C LEU A 78 13.22 -7.29 -9.22
N LYS A 79 13.78 -7.36 -8.02
CA LYS A 79 15.18 -7.80 -7.79
C LYS A 79 15.39 -9.24 -8.22
N GLU A 80 16.61 -9.59 -8.59
CA GLU A 80 17.02 -10.96 -8.73
C GLU A 80 16.81 -11.72 -7.39
N GLY A 81 16.24 -12.91 -7.45
CA GLY A 81 15.84 -13.69 -6.27
C GLY A 81 14.58 -13.16 -5.58
N GLY A 82 14.02 -12.04 -6.01
CA GLY A 82 12.79 -11.45 -5.50
C GLY A 82 11.54 -12.25 -5.90
N PHE A 83 10.42 -11.99 -5.22
CA PHE A 83 9.17 -12.72 -5.40
C PHE A 83 8.10 -11.86 -6.06
N CYS A 84 7.36 -12.46 -7.00
CA CYS A 84 6.14 -11.87 -7.55
C CYS A 84 4.94 -12.74 -7.15
N VAL A 85 4.00 -12.15 -6.42
CA VAL A 85 2.70 -12.75 -6.15
C VAL A 85 1.78 -12.36 -7.29
N TYR A 86 1.36 -13.32 -8.08
CA TYR A 86 0.39 -13.14 -9.15
C TYR A 86 -0.99 -13.60 -8.69
N SER A 87 -2.01 -12.76 -8.84
CA SER A 87 -3.38 -13.10 -8.48
C SER A 87 -4.41 -12.58 -9.47
N THR A 88 -5.50 -13.34 -9.59
CA THR A 88 -6.71 -12.99 -10.36
C THR A 88 -7.94 -13.37 -9.57
N CYS A 89 -9.08 -12.77 -9.90
CA CYS A 89 -10.39 -13.19 -9.39
C CYS A 89 -11.17 -14.01 -10.44
N THR A 90 -10.50 -14.77 -11.31
CA THR A 90 -11.11 -15.60 -12.33
C THR A 90 -10.70 -17.06 -12.19
N PHE A 91 -11.35 -17.98 -12.93
CA PHE A 91 -11.14 -19.42 -12.80
C PHE A 91 -10.61 -20.08 -14.06
N ASN A 92 -10.63 -19.37 -15.21
CA ASN A 92 -10.17 -19.90 -16.48
C ASN A 92 -8.65 -20.09 -16.49
N ARG A 93 -8.20 -21.07 -17.27
CA ARG A 93 -6.78 -21.44 -17.36
C ARG A 93 -5.96 -20.42 -18.15
N GLU A 94 -6.58 -19.73 -19.09
CA GLU A 94 -5.92 -18.78 -20.00
C GLU A 94 -5.28 -17.62 -19.21
N GLU A 95 -6.00 -17.14 -18.20
CA GLU A 95 -5.55 -16.07 -17.31
C GLU A 95 -4.78 -16.59 -16.09
N ASN A 96 -4.83 -17.87 -15.80
CA ASN A 96 -4.24 -18.49 -14.61
C ASN A 96 -3.03 -19.36 -14.99
N GLU A 97 -3.20 -20.67 -15.16
CA GLU A 97 -2.08 -21.61 -15.37
C GLU A 97 -1.30 -21.32 -16.65
N ASP A 98 -1.98 -21.02 -17.77
CA ASP A 98 -1.29 -20.75 -19.04
C ASP A 98 -0.48 -19.45 -18.97
N LEU A 99 -0.95 -18.44 -18.22
CA LEU A 99 -0.20 -17.21 -17.98
C LEU A 99 1.02 -17.45 -17.10
N VAL A 100 0.88 -18.23 -16.04
CA VAL A 100 2.01 -18.60 -15.15
C VAL A 100 3.07 -19.38 -15.93
N ILE A 101 2.69 -20.33 -16.80
CA ILE A 101 3.63 -21.04 -17.67
C ILE A 101 4.33 -20.08 -18.63
N TRP A 102 3.59 -19.13 -19.20
CA TRP A 102 4.17 -18.09 -20.05
C TRP A 102 5.20 -17.25 -19.27
N ALA A 103 4.91 -16.87 -18.03
CA ALA A 103 5.86 -16.13 -17.22
C ALA A 103 7.14 -16.93 -16.96
N CYS A 104 7.02 -18.24 -16.71
CA CYS A 104 8.18 -19.13 -16.56
C CYS A 104 9.02 -19.23 -17.83
N THR A 105 8.39 -19.34 -18.99
CA THR A 105 9.07 -19.55 -20.28
C THR A 105 9.61 -18.26 -20.89
N THR A 106 8.92 -17.13 -20.70
CA THR A 106 9.24 -15.85 -21.35
C THR A 106 9.99 -14.90 -20.45
N LEU A 107 9.60 -14.78 -19.17
CA LEU A 107 10.22 -13.88 -18.20
C LEU A 107 11.32 -14.59 -17.38
N GLY A 108 11.51 -15.91 -17.55
CA GLY A 108 12.46 -16.68 -16.77
C GLY A 108 12.04 -16.85 -15.30
N ALA A 109 10.76 -16.73 -15.00
CA ALA A 109 10.24 -16.93 -13.66
C ALA A 109 10.39 -18.40 -13.22
N GLU A 110 10.47 -18.62 -11.92
CA GLU A 110 10.42 -19.93 -11.27
C GLU A 110 9.18 -19.96 -10.36
N LEU A 111 8.37 -21.03 -10.48
CA LEU A 111 7.24 -21.24 -9.58
C LEU A 111 7.74 -21.73 -8.23
N VAL A 112 7.20 -21.14 -7.17
CA VAL A 112 7.55 -21.46 -5.78
C VAL A 112 6.35 -22.06 -5.08
N GLU A 113 6.56 -23.25 -4.48
CA GLU A 113 5.53 -23.92 -3.69
C GLU A 113 5.34 -23.21 -2.34
N ILE A 114 4.08 -22.98 -1.98
CA ILE A 114 3.67 -22.47 -0.67
C ILE A 114 3.03 -23.64 0.09
N PRO A 115 3.55 -24.02 1.25
CA PRO A 115 2.92 -25.04 2.08
C PRO A 115 1.48 -24.62 2.46
N THR A 116 0.52 -25.51 2.23
CA THR A 116 -0.88 -25.30 2.57
C THR A 116 -1.39 -26.37 3.52
N ASP A 117 -2.31 -26.00 4.42
CA ASP A 117 -3.02 -26.97 5.23
C ASP A 117 -4.24 -27.49 4.48
N ALA A 118 -4.46 -28.81 4.51
CA ALA A 118 -5.64 -29.44 3.89
C ALA A 118 -6.97 -28.90 4.45
N ALA A 119 -6.97 -28.40 5.69
CA ALA A 119 -8.13 -27.77 6.31
C ALA A 119 -8.53 -26.43 5.67
N TRP A 120 -7.65 -25.81 4.88
CA TRP A 120 -7.97 -24.59 4.14
C TRP A 120 -8.76 -24.83 2.86
N HIS A 121 -8.91 -26.10 2.45
CA HIS A 121 -9.64 -26.51 1.25
C HIS A 121 -9.21 -25.83 -0.05
N ILE A 122 -7.97 -25.36 -0.13
CA ILE A 122 -7.38 -24.76 -1.32
C ILE A 122 -7.16 -25.86 -2.36
N SER A 123 -7.53 -25.59 -3.60
CA SER A 123 -7.32 -26.50 -4.72
C SER A 123 -6.01 -26.16 -5.45
N GLY A 124 -5.33 -27.15 -5.96
CA GLY A 124 -4.14 -26.97 -6.80
C GLY A 124 -4.46 -26.81 -8.27
N ASP A 125 -3.46 -27.10 -9.10
CA ASP A 125 -3.52 -27.06 -10.56
C ASP A 125 -4.71 -27.85 -11.14
N THR A 126 -5.47 -27.21 -12.02
CA THR A 126 -6.63 -27.79 -12.69
C THR A 126 -6.30 -28.40 -14.05
N THR A 127 -5.07 -28.20 -14.55
CA THR A 127 -4.66 -28.64 -15.89
C THR A 127 -3.99 -30.02 -15.88
N GLY A 128 -3.70 -30.58 -14.70
CA GLY A 128 -3.01 -31.86 -14.55
C GLY A 128 -1.49 -31.80 -14.79
N ARG A 129 -0.91 -30.60 -14.83
CA ARG A 129 0.53 -30.38 -15.03
C ARG A 129 1.32 -30.35 -13.71
N ASN A 130 0.63 -30.48 -12.57
CA ASN A 130 1.18 -30.43 -11.22
C ASN A 130 1.94 -29.12 -10.93
N LEU A 131 1.38 -28.01 -11.37
CA LEU A 131 1.91 -26.67 -11.07
C LEU A 131 1.63 -26.30 -9.61
N PRO A 132 2.57 -25.70 -8.88
CA PRO A 132 2.33 -25.17 -7.54
C PRO A 132 1.57 -23.83 -7.61
N VAL A 133 0.28 -23.93 -7.87
CA VAL A 133 -0.69 -22.84 -7.96
C VAL A 133 -1.88 -23.09 -7.04
N TYR A 134 -2.63 -22.05 -6.70
CA TYR A 134 -3.62 -22.09 -5.64
C TYR A 134 -4.94 -21.48 -6.09
N HIS A 135 -6.00 -22.30 -6.11
CA HIS A 135 -7.36 -21.88 -6.40
C HIS A 135 -8.20 -21.85 -5.13
N PHE A 136 -8.81 -20.73 -4.86
CA PHE A 136 -9.78 -20.52 -3.78
C PHE A 136 -11.18 -20.53 -4.39
N PHE A 137 -11.69 -21.73 -4.72
CA PHE A 137 -13.00 -21.86 -5.34
C PHE A 137 -14.13 -21.58 -4.35
N PRO A 138 -15.19 -20.81 -4.73
CA PRO A 138 -16.28 -20.43 -3.83
C PRO A 138 -17.09 -21.61 -3.26
N HIS A 139 -17.02 -22.77 -3.87
CA HIS A 139 -17.68 -23.99 -3.40
C HIS A 139 -16.83 -24.78 -2.39
N ARG A 140 -15.60 -24.38 -2.14
CA ARG A 140 -14.65 -25.03 -1.22
C ARG A 140 -14.11 -24.11 -0.15
N THR A 141 -13.96 -22.82 -0.46
CA THR A 141 -13.45 -21.80 0.44
C THR A 141 -14.49 -20.70 0.64
N GLU A 142 -14.44 -20.00 1.77
CA GLU A 142 -15.24 -18.79 1.95
C GLU A 142 -14.67 -17.65 1.11
N GLY A 143 -15.50 -17.02 0.30
CA GLY A 143 -15.12 -15.90 -0.58
C GLY A 143 -15.72 -15.98 -1.97
N GLU A 144 -15.30 -15.06 -2.83
CA GLU A 144 -15.80 -14.92 -4.20
C GLU A 144 -14.95 -15.70 -5.21
N GLY A 145 -13.79 -16.12 -4.79
CA GLY A 145 -12.82 -16.83 -5.62
C GLY A 145 -11.54 -16.00 -5.86
N LEU A 146 -10.44 -16.73 -5.86
CA LEU A 146 -9.11 -16.17 -6.13
C LEU A 146 -8.25 -17.26 -6.74
N PHE A 147 -7.40 -16.88 -7.68
CA PHE A 147 -6.23 -17.64 -8.10
C PHE A 147 -4.98 -16.95 -7.61
N LEU A 148 -3.98 -17.73 -7.17
CA LEU A 148 -2.70 -17.23 -6.71
C LEU A 148 -1.57 -18.13 -7.20
N ALA A 149 -0.48 -17.50 -7.65
CA ALA A 149 0.80 -18.16 -7.90
C ALA A 149 1.94 -17.32 -7.32
N LEU A 150 2.93 -17.99 -6.74
CA LEU A 150 4.17 -17.35 -6.28
C LEU A 150 5.27 -17.63 -7.30
N LEU A 151 5.77 -16.55 -7.90
CA LEU A 151 6.85 -16.56 -8.87
C LEU A 151 8.12 -15.98 -8.24
N ARG A 152 9.26 -16.50 -8.62
CA ARG A 152 10.57 -15.98 -8.23
C ARG A 152 11.35 -15.55 -9.47
N LYS A 153 11.98 -14.39 -9.44
CA LYS A 153 12.92 -13.96 -10.48
C LYS A 153 14.23 -14.71 -10.29
N LYS A 154 14.65 -15.49 -11.29
CA LYS A 154 15.92 -16.23 -11.21
C LYS A 154 17.08 -15.27 -11.06
N THR A 155 18.05 -15.64 -10.24
CA THR A 155 19.39 -15.04 -10.25
C THR A 155 20.07 -15.45 -11.54
N GLN A 156 20.68 -14.53 -12.27
CA GLN A 156 21.58 -14.89 -13.36
C GLN A 156 22.81 -15.52 -12.70
N ASP A 157 23.00 -16.82 -12.92
CA ASP A 157 24.21 -17.51 -12.47
C ASP A 157 25.44 -16.87 -13.15
N VAL A 158 26.12 -16.00 -12.41
CA VAL A 158 27.53 -15.70 -12.66
C VAL A 158 28.28 -16.92 -12.13
N GLY A 159 28.65 -17.80 -13.04
CA GLY A 159 29.18 -19.13 -12.88
C GLY A 159 29.84 -19.52 -11.56
N GLU A 160 29.52 -20.73 -11.20
CA GLU A 160 30.09 -21.68 -10.23
C GLU A 160 29.31 -21.93 -8.94
N SER A 161 28.66 -23.07 -9.00
CA SER A 161 28.68 -24.24 -8.08
C SER A 161 28.94 -23.96 -6.59
N LEU A 162 28.03 -24.35 -5.73
CA LEU A 162 28.13 -25.48 -4.82
C LEU A 162 27.02 -25.50 -3.78
N LEU A 163 26.23 -26.56 -3.88
CA LEU A 163 25.64 -27.36 -2.80
C LEU A 163 25.43 -26.75 -1.41
N GLY A 164 24.19 -26.82 -0.96
CA GLY A 164 23.95 -27.24 0.41
C GLY A 164 23.02 -26.36 1.23
N GLY A 165 21.82 -26.86 1.44
CA GLY A 165 21.21 -26.93 2.76
C GLY A 165 20.71 -25.63 3.39
N ASP A 166 19.39 -25.59 3.51
CA ASP A 166 18.65 -25.06 4.66
C ASP A 166 19.35 -24.02 5.56
N THR A 167 18.94 -22.79 5.47
CA THR A 167 18.55 -22.03 6.67
C THR A 167 17.94 -20.69 6.27
N PHE A 168 16.64 -20.61 6.25
CA PHE A 168 15.92 -19.35 6.30
C PHE A 168 16.02 -18.83 7.75
N LEU A 169 16.43 -17.59 7.92
CA LEU A 169 16.54 -16.76 9.12
C LEU A 169 17.99 -16.58 9.63
N SER A 170 18.65 -15.62 9.07
CA SER A 170 19.39 -14.52 9.72
C SER A 170 20.37 -13.90 8.75
N SER A 171 20.01 -12.83 8.11
CA SER A 171 20.99 -11.95 7.48
C SER A 171 20.97 -10.59 8.13
N LYS A 172 22.06 -10.28 8.76
CA LYS A 172 22.47 -8.98 9.27
C LYS A 172 22.25 -7.91 8.21
N TRP A 173 21.57 -6.85 8.60
CA TRP A 173 21.61 -5.58 7.89
C TRP A 173 23.03 -5.01 7.96
N GLU A 174 23.86 -5.28 6.96
CA GLU A 174 25.10 -4.54 6.79
C GLU A 174 24.83 -3.22 6.07
N LYS A 175 25.27 -2.16 6.72
CA LYS A 175 25.28 -0.79 6.18
C LYS A 175 26.14 -0.76 4.90
N THR A 176 25.51 -0.68 3.75
CA THR A 176 26.21 -0.31 2.51
C THR A 176 26.37 1.21 2.46
N GLN A 177 27.60 1.64 2.71
CA GLN A 177 28.04 3.01 2.45
C GLN A 177 28.32 3.19 0.96
N GLY A 178 27.67 4.19 0.39
CA GLY A 178 28.25 5.08 -0.61
C GLY A 178 28.65 4.49 -1.97
N SER A 179 27.83 4.66 -2.99
CA SER A 179 28.29 4.72 -4.40
C SER A 179 28.02 6.10 -5.00
N ARG A 180 29.00 6.54 -5.77
CA ARG A 180 29.22 7.88 -6.32
C ARG A 180 28.01 8.40 -7.10
N ALA A 181 27.59 9.61 -6.74
CA ALA A 181 26.60 10.40 -7.45
C ALA A 181 27.02 10.69 -8.92
N ALA A 182 26.21 10.23 -9.86
CA ALA A 182 26.21 10.75 -11.21
C ALA A 182 25.52 12.13 -11.19
N LYS A 183 26.19 13.15 -11.78
CA LYS A 183 25.65 14.51 -11.93
C LYS A 183 24.49 14.52 -12.93
N GLY A 184 23.27 14.35 -12.46
CA GLY A 184 22.02 14.58 -13.21
C GLY A 184 21.48 15.98 -12.92
N LYS A 185 21.01 16.67 -13.95
CA LYS A 185 20.48 18.03 -13.91
C LYS A 185 19.36 18.19 -12.86
N LYS A 186 19.54 19.18 -11.96
CA LYS A 186 18.54 19.65 -10.99
C LYS A 186 17.24 20.06 -11.71
N ARG A 187 16.15 19.36 -11.43
CA ARG A 187 14.78 19.82 -11.60
C ARG A 187 14.04 19.63 -10.28
N GLY A 188 13.49 20.74 -9.76
CA GLY A 188 12.52 20.75 -8.66
C GLY A 188 13.11 20.65 -7.26
N ASN A 189 13.76 21.73 -6.80
CA ASN A 189 14.03 21.96 -5.39
C ASN A 189 12.68 22.29 -4.71
N THR A 190 12.04 21.33 -4.05
CA THR A 190 11.03 21.65 -3.05
C THR A 190 11.78 22.36 -1.91
N PRO A 191 11.38 23.58 -1.48
CA PRO A 191 12.09 24.27 -0.43
C PRO A 191 12.04 23.42 0.84
N SER A 192 13.19 22.96 1.31
CA SER A 192 13.32 22.33 2.63
C SER A 192 13.19 23.44 3.67
N ALA A 193 11.94 23.79 4.01
CA ALA A 193 11.68 24.61 5.16
C ALA A 193 12.08 23.80 6.40
N LYS A 194 12.83 24.41 7.34
CA LYS A 194 13.17 23.72 8.60
C LYS A 194 11.89 23.59 9.44
N PRO A 195 11.53 22.38 9.88
CA PRO A 195 10.40 22.20 10.78
C PRO A 195 10.66 22.93 12.09
N ASN A 196 9.62 23.51 12.67
CA ASN A 196 9.72 24.12 13.98
C ASN A 196 9.61 23.04 15.09
N ALA A 197 9.94 23.40 16.32
CA ALA A 197 9.91 22.48 17.46
C ALA A 197 8.52 21.84 17.69
N THR A 198 7.46 22.57 17.34
CA THR A 198 6.08 22.07 17.46
C THR A 198 5.83 20.90 16.52
N LEU A 199 6.22 21.01 15.23
CA LEU A 199 6.08 19.92 14.27
C LEU A 199 6.89 18.68 14.67
N LEU A 200 8.10 18.90 15.17
CA LEU A 200 8.96 17.81 15.66
C LEU A 200 8.33 17.08 16.85
N SER A 201 7.66 17.80 17.76
CA SER A 201 7.02 17.18 18.93
C SER A 201 5.77 16.35 18.60
N TRP A 202 5.27 16.41 17.36
CA TRP A 202 4.07 15.67 16.94
C TRP A 202 4.35 14.23 16.53
N LEU A 203 5.63 13.87 16.34
CA LEU A 203 6.04 12.51 15.97
C LEU A 203 6.91 11.89 17.06
N HIS A 204 6.79 10.59 17.23
CA HIS A 204 7.81 9.78 17.88
C HIS A 204 9.07 9.76 17.01
N ASN A 205 10.25 9.88 17.61
CA ASN A 205 11.53 9.79 16.91
C ASN A 205 11.58 10.70 15.66
N ALA A 206 11.26 11.98 15.82
CA ALA A 206 11.20 12.95 14.72
C ALA A 206 12.51 13.02 13.89
N GLU A 207 13.65 12.60 14.49
CA GLU A 207 14.96 12.46 13.86
C GLU A 207 14.99 11.40 12.73
N ASP A 208 14.10 10.44 12.78
CA ASP A 208 13.98 9.41 11.74
C ASP A 208 13.24 9.90 10.48
N PHE A 209 12.80 11.16 10.47
CA PHE A 209 12.01 11.75 9.40
C PHE A 209 12.67 12.98 8.78
N ILE A 210 12.51 13.12 7.48
CA ILE A 210 12.73 14.37 6.75
C ILE A 210 11.38 15.06 6.57
N PHE A 211 11.36 16.37 6.89
CA PHE A 211 10.15 17.19 6.77
C PHE A 211 10.20 18.00 5.48
N GLN A 212 9.11 18.00 4.75
CA GLN A 212 8.93 18.76 3.52
C GLN A 212 7.65 19.60 3.62
N CYS A 213 7.72 20.84 3.19
CA CYS A 213 6.56 21.71 3.08
C CYS A 213 6.24 21.96 1.61
N SER A 214 5.00 21.70 1.20
CA SER A 214 4.56 22.01 -0.16
C SER A 214 4.30 23.52 -0.33
N GLU A 215 4.18 23.98 -1.57
CA GLU A 215 3.78 25.38 -1.88
C GLU A 215 2.41 25.74 -1.29
N ALA A 216 1.54 24.75 -1.09
CA ALA A 216 0.25 24.91 -0.45
C ALA A 216 0.32 24.98 1.08
N GLY A 217 1.53 24.89 1.68
CA GLY A 217 1.72 24.91 3.13
C GLY A 217 1.43 23.60 3.84
N VAL A 218 1.39 22.49 3.11
CA VAL A 218 1.21 21.15 3.71
C VAL A 218 2.56 20.56 4.08
N TRP A 219 2.72 20.23 5.36
CA TRP A 219 3.89 19.57 5.91
C TRP A 219 3.74 18.06 5.86
N THR A 220 4.72 17.41 5.23
CA THR A 220 4.80 15.96 5.11
C THR A 220 6.06 15.45 5.80
N ALA A 221 5.93 14.45 6.65
CA ALA A 221 7.03 13.72 7.25
C ALA A 221 7.31 12.45 6.43
N VAL A 222 8.54 12.31 5.95
CA VAL A 222 9.00 11.17 5.12
C VAL A 222 10.09 10.43 5.89
N PRO A 223 9.95 9.11 6.13
CA PRO A 223 11.00 8.36 6.81
C PRO A 223 12.32 8.45 6.05
N THR A 224 13.40 8.79 6.74
CA THR A 224 14.73 9.05 6.16
C THR A 224 15.24 7.87 5.32
N ALA A 225 15.00 6.64 5.79
CA ALA A 225 15.40 5.42 5.09
C ALA A 225 14.74 5.23 3.71
N PHE A 226 13.60 5.90 3.47
CA PHE A 226 12.78 5.73 2.26
C PHE A 226 12.76 6.96 1.34
N VAL A 227 13.53 7.99 1.65
CA VAL A 227 13.59 9.21 0.81
C VAL A 227 14.04 8.88 -0.61
N GLY A 228 15.06 8.03 -0.75
CA GLY A 228 15.59 7.65 -2.07
C GLY A 228 14.53 6.98 -2.96
N ILE A 229 13.83 5.98 -2.44
CA ILE A 229 12.76 5.29 -3.20
C ILE A 229 11.58 6.21 -3.48
N ARG A 230 11.22 7.09 -2.51
CA ARG A 230 10.17 8.09 -2.74
C ARG A 230 10.52 9.04 -3.89
N GLU A 231 11.76 9.50 -3.97
CA GLU A 231 12.23 10.37 -5.06
C GLU A 231 12.22 9.65 -6.39
N GLN A 232 12.63 8.38 -6.44
CA GLN A 232 12.55 7.55 -7.64
C GLN A 232 11.09 7.38 -8.10
N LEU A 233 10.19 7.04 -7.18
CA LEU A 233 8.76 6.94 -7.47
C LEU A 233 8.18 8.25 -8.00
N ALA A 234 8.54 9.39 -7.41
CA ALA A 234 8.08 10.71 -7.85
C ALA A 234 8.57 11.12 -9.24
N GLN A 235 9.66 10.50 -9.73
CA GLN A 235 10.16 10.73 -11.09
C GLN A 235 9.36 9.98 -12.16
N VAL A 236 8.83 8.81 -11.80
CA VAL A 236 8.13 7.91 -12.74
C VAL A 236 6.61 8.03 -12.67
N ALA A 237 6.07 8.46 -11.51
CA ALA A 237 4.62 8.53 -11.30
C ALA A 237 4.22 9.64 -10.32
N PRO A 238 3.04 10.26 -10.48
CA PRO A 238 2.50 11.16 -9.47
C PRO A 238 2.32 10.45 -8.13
N LEU A 239 2.85 11.03 -7.05
CA LEU A 239 2.64 10.54 -5.69
C LEU A 239 1.29 11.07 -5.17
N LEU A 240 0.37 10.17 -4.87
CA LEU A 240 -0.88 10.47 -4.16
C LEU A 240 -0.66 10.48 -2.64
N ILE A 241 0.22 9.58 -2.15
CA ILE A 241 0.70 9.57 -0.77
C ILE A 241 2.22 9.48 -0.83
N GLY A 242 2.91 10.45 -0.26
CA GLY A 242 4.37 10.53 -0.27
C GLY A 242 4.99 10.63 1.12
N GLY A 243 4.33 10.12 2.14
CA GLY A 243 4.67 10.21 3.56
C GLY A 243 3.46 10.57 4.40
N ILE A 244 3.65 10.92 5.67
CA ILE A 244 2.57 11.32 6.57
C ILE A 244 2.34 12.83 6.42
N GLU A 245 1.17 13.25 5.97
CA GLU A 245 0.76 14.65 6.09
C GLU A 245 0.48 14.97 7.55
N ILE A 246 1.31 15.83 8.15
CA ILE A 246 1.27 16.11 9.59
C ILE A 246 0.56 17.42 9.92
N ALA A 247 0.69 18.43 9.05
CA ALA A 247 0.14 19.76 9.28
C ALA A 247 -0.18 20.50 7.99
N GLU A 248 -1.11 21.43 8.07
CA GLU A 248 -1.35 22.49 7.07
C GLU A 248 -1.17 23.85 7.72
N GLU A 249 -0.39 24.73 7.08
CA GLU A 249 -0.24 26.11 7.52
C GLU A 249 -1.45 26.94 7.11
N LYS A 250 -2.17 27.51 8.10
CA LYS A 250 -3.25 28.49 7.88
C LYS A 250 -2.88 29.81 8.53
N GLY A 251 -2.22 30.66 7.76
CA GLY A 251 -1.61 31.88 8.26
C GLY A 251 -0.49 31.56 9.25
N LYS A 252 -0.63 31.95 10.52
CA LYS A 252 0.36 31.65 11.57
C LYS A 252 0.07 30.37 12.35
N LYS A 253 -0.98 29.63 12.01
CA LYS A 253 -1.42 28.44 12.75
C LYS A 253 -1.08 27.18 11.98
N LEU A 254 -0.67 26.14 12.70
CA LEU A 254 -0.56 24.79 12.19
C LEU A 254 -1.87 24.04 12.50
N VAL A 255 -2.50 23.51 11.47
CA VAL A 255 -3.69 22.66 11.58
C VAL A 255 -3.25 21.23 11.38
N PRO A 256 -3.38 20.35 12.41
CA PRO A 256 -2.96 18.97 12.28
C PRO A 256 -3.81 18.26 11.23
N GLN A 257 -3.14 17.43 10.41
CA GLN A 257 -3.80 16.67 9.34
C GLN A 257 -4.27 15.32 9.84
N HIS A 258 -5.33 14.81 9.23
CA HIS A 258 -5.99 13.57 9.66
C HIS A 258 -5.02 12.37 9.66
N ALA A 259 -4.14 12.26 8.66
CA ALA A 259 -3.15 11.21 8.56
C ALA A 259 -2.23 11.12 9.78
N LEU A 260 -1.92 12.26 10.42
CA LEU A 260 -1.15 12.27 11.67
C LEU A 260 -1.91 11.58 12.81
N ALA A 261 -3.21 11.87 12.99
CA ALA A 261 -3.98 11.32 14.12
C ALA A 261 -4.03 9.79 14.13
N ILE A 262 -4.06 9.18 12.92
CA ILE A 262 -4.17 7.73 12.73
C ILE A 262 -2.82 7.05 12.46
N SER A 263 -1.73 7.83 12.38
CA SER A 263 -0.40 7.27 12.16
C SER A 263 0.16 6.64 13.43
N ILE A 264 0.79 5.47 13.27
CA ILE A 264 1.55 4.80 14.34
C ILE A 264 2.78 5.59 14.79
N SER A 265 3.21 6.59 14.00
CA SER A 265 4.34 7.47 14.33
C SER A 265 3.93 8.72 15.09
N ALA A 266 2.62 8.96 15.29
CA ALA A 266 2.14 10.11 16.05
C ALA A 266 2.55 10.01 17.52
N SER A 267 3.10 11.08 18.06
CA SER A 267 3.45 11.14 19.48
C SER A 267 2.19 11.14 20.35
N ASP A 268 2.11 10.23 21.33
CA ASP A 268 0.96 10.12 22.23
C ASP A 268 0.78 11.37 23.11
N SER A 269 1.84 12.13 23.33
CA SER A 269 1.84 13.36 24.11
C SER A 269 1.55 14.62 23.32
N ALA A 270 1.51 14.54 21.97
CA ALA A 270 1.37 15.72 21.11
C ALA A 270 -0.01 16.39 21.22
N PHE A 271 -1.04 15.57 21.39
CA PHE A 271 -2.43 16.03 21.49
C PHE A 271 -3.19 15.27 22.57
N PRO A 272 -4.06 15.96 23.34
CA PRO A 272 -4.96 15.27 24.26
C PRO A 272 -5.82 14.23 23.52
N ARG A 273 -5.96 13.05 24.12
CA ARG A 273 -6.85 11.99 23.61
C ARG A 273 -8.17 12.03 24.38
N VAL A 274 -9.28 11.95 23.67
CA VAL A 274 -10.64 11.96 24.24
C VAL A 274 -11.36 10.71 23.77
N GLU A 275 -11.58 9.79 24.72
CA GLU A 275 -12.37 8.58 24.46
C GLU A 275 -13.85 8.96 24.35
N ILE A 276 -14.52 8.47 23.30
CA ILE A 276 -15.91 8.82 22.99
C ILE A 276 -16.80 7.58 22.91
N SER A 277 -18.11 7.76 23.09
CA SER A 277 -19.08 6.69 22.94
C SER A 277 -19.20 6.23 21.47
N ARG A 278 -19.82 5.05 21.27
CA ARG A 278 -20.08 4.53 19.91
C ARG A 278 -20.95 5.48 19.10
N GLU A 279 -21.97 6.05 19.73
CA GLU A 279 -22.88 7.00 19.08
C GLU A 279 -22.15 8.25 18.60
N LEU A 280 -21.27 8.80 19.45
CA LEU A 280 -20.48 9.98 19.09
C LEU A 280 -19.40 9.65 18.04
N ALA A 281 -18.84 8.44 18.08
CA ALA A 281 -17.91 7.96 17.05
C ALA A 281 -18.59 7.85 15.68
N LEU A 282 -19.81 7.32 15.62
CA LEU A 282 -20.59 7.27 14.38
C LEU A 282 -20.94 8.67 13.87
N ALA A 283 -21.42 9.58 14.73
CA ALA A 283 -21.67 10.98 14.38
C ALA A 283 -20.39 11.67 13.83
N TYR A 284 -19.23 11.38 14.46
CA TYR A 284 -17.94 11.87 13.97
C TYR A 284 -17.61 11.35 12.57
N LEU A 285 -17.76 10.07 12.31
CA LEU A 285 -17.50 9.44 11.02
C LEU A 285 -18.52 9.86 9.94
N HIS A 286 -19.75 10.19 10.33
CA HIS A 286 -20.77 10.79 9.46
C HIS A 286 -20.54 12.29 9.22
N ARG A 287 -19.52 12.89 9.85
CA ARG A 287 -19.23 14.33 9.81
C ARG A 287 -20.34 15.21 10.34
N GLU A 288 -21.09 14.70 11.28
CA GLU A 288 -22.11 15.46 11.98
C GLU A 288 -21.49 16.44 12.99
N ALA A 289 -22.29 17.38 13.47
CA ALA A 289 -21.90 18.25 14.57
C ALA A 289 -21.75 17.40 15.84
N ILE A 290 -20.64 17.59 16.55
CA ILE A 290 -20.33 16.86 17.77
C ILE A 290 -20.13 17.81 18.94
N THR A 291 -20.52 17.37 20.13
CA THR A 291 -20.21 18.02 21.40
C THR A 291 -19.42 17.06 22.24
N LEU A 292 -18.25 17.50 22.71
CA LEU A 292 -17.40 16.69 23.57
C LEU A 292 -17.76 16.84 25.03
N PRO A 293 -17.36 15.91 25.90
CA PRO A 293 -17.52 16.04 27.35
C PRO A 293 -16.95 17.35 27.87
N LEU A 294 -17.54 17.92 28.92
CA LEU A 294 -17.16 19.22 29.47
C LEU A 294 -15.71 19.29 29.95
N GLU A 295 -15.18 18.17 30.40
CA GLU A 295 -13.82 17.96 30.83
C GLU A 295 -12.80 17.87 29.67
N ALA A 296 -13.28 17.72 28.45
CA ALA A 296 -12.39 17.60 27.29
C ALA A 296 -11.61 18.91 27.06
N PRO A 297 -10.28 18.85 26.90
CA PRO A 297 -9.46 20.02 26.67
C PRO A 297 -9.89 20.81 25.45
N ARG A 298 -9.78 22.16 25.50
CA ARG A 298 -9.99 23.02 24.34
C ARG A 298 -8.85 22.93 23.35
N GLY A 299 -9.11 23.14 22.08
CA GLY A 299 -8.16 23.07 20.98
C GLY A 299 -8.24 21.73 20.25
N TYR A 300 -7.13 21.38 19.59
CA TYR A 300 -7.06 20.10 18.84
C TYR A 300 -6.94 18.92 19.79
N VAL A 301 -7.82 17.95 19.64
CA VAL A 301 -7.86 16.70 20.38
C VAL A 301 -7.95 15.53 19.40
N VAL A 302 -7.35 14.39 19.75
CA VAL A 302 -7.54 13.13 19.04
C VAL A 302 -8.73 12.42 19.65
N LEU A 303 -9.76 12.16 18.85
CA LEU A 303 -10.89 11.33 19.27
C LEU A 303 -10.51 9.87 19.19
N THR A 304 -10.83 9.10 20.24
CA THR A 304 -10.58 7.66 20.30
C THR A 304 -11.87 6.91 20.59
N TYR A 305 -11.98 5.71 20.05
CA TYR A 305 -13.03 4.76 20.38
C TYR A 305 -12.39 3.39 20.64
N ARG A 306 -12.62 2.84 21.82
CA ARG A 306 -11.95 1.62 22.31
C ARG A 306 -10.42 1.71 22.20
N GLY A 307 -9.86 2.88 22.53
CA GLY A 307 -8.45 3.17 22.48
C GLY A 307 -7.88 3.41 21.07
N ILE A 308 -8.68 3.24 20.01
CA ILE A 308 -8.24 3.42 18.61
C ILE A 308 -8.52 4.86 18.18
N ALA A 309 -7.50 5.53 17.63
CA ALA A 309 -7.64 6.88 17.11
C ALA A 309 -8.56 6.91 15.87
N LEU A 310 -9.55 7.80 15.90
CA LEU A 310 -10.47 8.04 14.78
C LEU A 310 -10.08 9.27 13.96
N GLY A 311 -9.40 10.24 14.57
CA GLY A 311 -8.98 11.48 13.91
C GLY A 311 -9.05 12.69 14.84
N PHE A 312 -8.87 13.88 14.27
CA PHE A 312 -8.88 15.13 15.02
C PHE A 312 -10.27 15.78 15.11
N ALA A 313 -10.52 16.41 16.25
CA ALA A 313 -11.54 17.45 16.39
C ALA A 313 -10.91 18.71 16.99
N ASN A 314 -11.47 19.90 16.69
CA ASN A 314 -11.08 21.14 17.35
C ASN A 314 -12.18 21.54 18.33
N ASN A 315 -11.93 21.32 19.63
CA ASN A 315 -12.87 21.59 20.71
C ASN A 315 -12.90 23.10 21.04
N LEU A 316 -14.03 23.74 20.82
CA LEU A 316 -14.27 25.17 21.14
C LEU A 316 -14.92 25.34 22.52
N GLY A 317 -15.24 24.24 23.21
CA GLY A 317 -15.89 24.20 24.51
C GLY A 317 -17.39 23.95 24.43
N ASN A 318 -18.13 24.77 23.71
CA ASN A 318 -19.58 24.60 23.50
C ASN A 318 -19.95 23.71 22.29
N ARG A 319 -18.99 23.50 21.40
CA ARG A 319 -19.07 22.61 20.23
C ARG A 319 -17.66 22.17 19.84
N ALA A 320 -17.53 21.13 19.06
CA ALA A 320 -16.28 20.75 18.44
C ALA A 320 -16.42 20.74 16.91
N ASN A 321 -15.44 21.33 16.22
CA ASN A 321 -15.34 21.20 14.78
C ASN A 321 -14.85 19.81 14.44
N ASN A 322 -15.63 19.07 13.70
CA ASN A 322 -15.30 17.75 13.20
C ASN A 322 -14.30 17.88 12.03
N LEU A 323 -13.09 17.34 12.19
CA LEU A 323 -12.01 17.41 11.20
C LEU A 323 -11.86 16.09 10.40
N TYR A 324 -12.83 15.19 10.49
CA TYR A 324 -12.83 13.99 9.67
C TYR A 324 -12.88 14.35 8.18
N PRO A 325 -12.09 13.69 7.30
CA PRO A 325 -12.08 13.98 5.86
C PRO A 325 -13.48 13.85 5.25
N ASN A 326 -13.84 14.79 4.38
CA ASN A 326 -15.19 14.82 3.80
C ASN A 326 -15.43 13.65 2.85
N GLU A 327 -14.41 13.30 2.10
CA GLU A 327 -14.37 12.19 1.14
C GLU A 327 -14.47 10.82 1.82
N TRP A 328 -14.11 10.71 3.12
CA TRP A 328 -14.16 9.47 3.89
C TRP A 328 -15.44 9.31 4.72
N ARG A 329 -16.33 10.28 4.61
CA ARG A 329 -17.61 10.28 5.32
C ARG A 329 -18.37 8.98 5.08
N LEU A 330 -18.80 8.33 6.15
CA LEU A 330 -19.74 7.20 6.05
C LEU A 330 -21.08 7.70 5.49
N ARG A 331 -21.58 7.02 4.46
CA ARG A 331 -22.84 7.38 3.77
C ARG A 331 -24.00 6.46 4.17
N ASN A 332 -23.70 5.20 4.43
CA ASN A 332 -24.65 4.18 4.86
C ASN A 332 -24.04 3.35 5.99
N LEU A 333 -24.85 2.94 6.95
CA LEU A 333 -24.57 1.88 7.92
C LEU A 333 -25.23 0.61 7.45
#